data_8d2a81066b774cc0c05096cd8db5b3db
#
_entry.id   8d2a81066b774cc0c05096cd8db5b3db
#
_cell.length_a   1.000
_cell.length_b   1.000
_cell.length_c   1.000
_cell.angle_alpha   90.00
_cell.angle_beta   90.00
_cell.angle_gamma   90.00
#
_symmetry.space_group_name_H-M   'P 1'
#
loop_
_entity.id
_entity.type
_entity.pdbx_description
1 polymer ?
#
loop_
_entity_poly.entity_id
_entity_poly.type
_entity_poly.pdbx_seq_one_letter_code
_entity_poly.pdbx_strand_id
1 'polypeptide(L)'
;LFANQGATAQTLQLQAEAGQALWWFDAMSGAAWPAETTDGSLSLALLGYESRFLIRGVPMPATLPLRIADSVALQHPARSWPLAEWELAMDGAPGQSTELGDWREDPLLRHARGPGVYTHRFVLDGPRPGARYLLDLGLVQGTAMVRVNGRDIGRAGVPPFLLDVTTALQQGENSVEVEVLAPLRNYFVGRALAGDPHYSHMKGYEHQLVAAGLIGPAILAEVSP
;
A
#
# COMPACT_ATOMS: atom_id res chain seq x y z
N LEU A 1 11.95 -13.96 -12.14
CA LEU A 1 11.33 -12.74 -11.66
C LEU A 1 10.27 -12.28 -12.68
N PHE A 2 9.10 -11.99 -12.20
CA PHE A 2 8.03 -11.30 -12.92
C PHE A 2 7.79 -9.98 -12.23
N ALA A 3 7.61 -8.91 -13.00
CA ALA A 3 7.34 -7.57 -12.47
C ALA A 3 6.31 -6.87 -13.36
N ASN A 4 5.27 -6.36 -12.74
CA ASN A 4 4.32 -5.47 -13.38
C ASN A 4 4.85 -4.03 -13.26
N GLN A 5 5.25 -3.43 -14.37
CA GLN A 5 5.77 -2.05 -14.40
C GLN A 5 4.66 -1.01 -14.62
N GLY A 6 3.43 -1.44 -14.78
CA GLY A 6 2.25 -0.57 -14.94
C GLY A 6 1.48 -0.39 -13.64
N ALA A 7 0.61 0.62 -13.60
CA ALA A 7 -0.23 0.93 -12.45
C ALA A 7 -1.47 0.01 -12.32
N THR A 8 -1.85 -0.68 -13.39
CA THR A 8 -3.02 -1.57 -13.41
C THR A 8 -2.59 -3.02 -13.16
N ALA A 9 -3.45 -3.79 -12.47
CA ALA A 9 -3.21 -5.21 -12.28
C ALA A 9 -3.09 -5.95 -13.62
N GLN A 10 -2.21 -6.95 -13.67
CA GLN A 10 -1.95 -7.79 -14.85
C GLN A 10 -2.05 -9.26 -14.48
N THR A 11 -2.60 -10.06 -15.37
CA THR A 11 -2.61 -11.52 -15.22
C THR A 11 -1.86 -12.16 -16.38
N LEU A 12 -0.93 -13.06 -16.05
CA LEU A 12 -0.12 -13.81 -17.00
C LEU A 12 -0.45 -15.30 -16.89
N GLN A 13 -0.44 -15.99 -18.03
CA GLN A 13 -0.47 -17.45 -18.07
C GLN A 13 0.91 -17.96 -18.45
N LEU A 14 1.46 -18.84 -17.63
CA LEU A 14 2.78 -19.38 -17.78
C LEU A 14 2.68 -20.90 -18.01
N GLN A 15 3.49 -21.44 -18.91
CA GLN A 15 3.60 -22.88 -19.09
C GLN A 15 4.61 -23.45 -18.10
N ALA A 16 4.25 -24.55 -17.45
CA ALA A 16 5.10 -25.27 -16.51
C ALA A 16 5.40 -26.67 -17.03
N GLU A 17 6.64 -27.09 -16.86
CA GLU A 17 7.04 -28.46 -17.15
C GLU A 17 6.55 -29.41 -16.05
N ALA A 18 5.99 -30.54 -16.44
CA ALA A 18 5.50 -31.53 -15.48
C ALA A 18 6.62 -32.08 -14.59
N GLY A 19 6.34 -32.25 -13.29
CA GLY A 19 7.24 -32.88 -12.33
C GLY A 19 8.34 -31.98 -11.76
N GLN A 20 8.39 -30.72 -12.13
CA GLN A 20 9.30 -29.78 -11.49
C GLN A 20 8.71 -29.23 -10.19
N ALA A 21 9.55 -29.09 -9.15
CA ALA A 21 9.20 -28.33 -7.97
C ALA A 21 9.07 -26.84 -8.35
N LEU A 22 7.90 -26.28 -8.10
CA LEU A 22 7.57 -24.88 -8.42
C LEU A 22 6.99 -24.21 -7.17
N TRP A 23 7.48 -23.01 -6.86
CA TRP A 23 6.95 -22.23 -5.77
C TRP A 23 7.17 -20.74 -5.99
N TRP A 24 6.28 -19.94 -5.42
CA TRP A 24 6.34 -18.48 -5.45
C TRP A 24 7.10 -17.95 -4.25
N PHE A 25 7.82 -16.85 -4.48
CA PHE A 25 8.48 -16.08 -3.44
C PHE A 25 8.20 -14.60 -3.65
N ASP A 26 7.67 -13.97 -2.63
CA ASP A 26 7.53 -12.52 -2.54
C ASP A 26 8.66 -11.95 -1.69
N ALA A 27 9.58 -11.22 -2.31
CA ALA A 27 10.74 -10.67 -1.63
C ALA A 27 10.39 -9.51 -0.69
N MET A 28 9.24 -8.85 -0.87
CA MET A 28 8.83 -7.73 -0.01
C MET A 28 8.31 -8.20 1.34
N SER A 29 7.52 -9.26 1.36
CA SER A 29 6.96 -9.83 2.58
C SER A 29 7.73 -11.04 3.11
N GLY A 30 8.63 -11.62 2.30
CA GLY A 30 9.28 -12.89 2.60
C GLY A 30 8.34 -14.11 2.49
N ALA A 31 7.12 -13.92 1.98
CA ALA A 31 6.15 -14.99 1.83
C ALA A 31 6.58 -16.00 0.75
N ALA A 32 6.33 -17.29 1.00
CA ALA A 32 6.62 -18.36 0.07
C ALA A 32 5.47 -19.40 0.08
N TRP A 33 5.06 -19.86 -1.11
CA TRP A 33 3.99 -20.85 -1.24
C TRP A 33 4.14 -21.69 -2.50
N PRO A 34 3.59 -22.91 -2.54
CA PRO A 34 3.62 -23.75 -3.73
C PRO A 34 2.98 -23.03 -4.93
N ALA A 35 3.55 -23.20 -6.10
CA ALA A 35 2.94 -22.76 -7.34
C ALA A 35 2.10 -23.92 -7.91
N GLU A 36 0.78 -23.78 -7.80
CA GLU A 36 -0.15 -24.79 -8.30
C GLU A 36 -0.31 -24.67 -9.80
N THR A 37 -0.27 -25.80 -10.49
CA THR A 37 -0.48 -25.88 -11.94
C THR A 37 -1.83 -26.51 -12.25
N THR A 38 -2.55 -25.91 -13.19
CA THR A 38 -3.75 -26.51 -13.78
C THR A 38 -3.46 -26.82 -15.23
N ASP A 39 -3.56 -28.08 -15.62
CA ASP A 39 -3.25 -28.57 -16.98
C ASP A 39 -1.88 -28.10 -17.54
N GLY A 40 -0.85 -28.10 -16.67
CA GLY A 40 0.48 -27.63 -17.03
C GLY A 40 0.63 -26.11 -17.15
N SER A 41 -0.38 -25.35 -16.76
CA SER A 41 -0.37 -23.89 -16.77
C SER A 41 -0.37 -23.32 -15.35
N LEU A 42 0.34 -22.21 -15.17
CA LEU A 42 0.32 -21.36 -13.98
C LEU A 42 -0.35 -20.04 -14.29
N SER A 43 -1.26 -19.60 -13.43
CA SER A 43 -1.78 -18.23 -13.47
C SER A 43 -1.02 -17.36 -12.48
N LEU A 44 -0.53 -16.22 -12.95
CA LEU A 44 0.14 -15.21 -12.14
C LEU A 44 -0.60 -13.88 -12.27
N ALA A 45 -1.24 -13.45 -11.20
CA ALA A 45 -1.79 -12.10 -11.10
C ALA A 45 -0.86 -11.22 -10.27
N LEU A 46 -0.53 -10.04 -10.78
CA LEU A 46 0.28 -9.03 -10.13
C LEU A 46 -0.50 -7.72 -10.06
N LEU A 47 -0.56 -7.11 -8.90
CA LEU A 47 -1.06 -5.75 -8.74
C LEU A 47 -0.14 -4.74 -9.46
N GLY A 48 -0.56 -3.49 -9.58
CA GLY A 48 0.29 -2.44 -10.14
C GLY A 48 1.63 -2.34 -9.40
N TYR A 49 2.72 -2.31 -10.14
CA TYR A 49 4.12 -2.23 -9.65
C TYR A 49 4.56 -3.39 -8.73
N GLU A 50 3.79 -4.47 -8.67
CA GLU A 50 4.16 -5.67 -7.91
C GLU A 50 5.17 -6.52 -8.67
N SER A 51 6.05 -7.20 -7.92
CA SER A 51 6.98 -8.20 -8.46
C SER A 51 6.95 -9.50 -7.65
N ARG A 52 7.22 -10.63 -8.32
CA ARG A 52 7.24 -11.95 -7.69
C ARG A 52 8.26 -12.87 -8.35
N PHE A 53 8.88 -13.70 -7.56
CA PHE A 53 9.79 -14.74 -8.07
C PHE A 53 9.03 -16.06 -8.21
N LEU A 54 9.19 -16.72 -9.34
CA LEU A 54 8.89 -18.14 -9.51
C LEU A 54 10.21 -18.90 -9.40
N ILE A 55 10.31 -19.77 -8.42
CA ILE A 55 11.46 -20.64 -8.22
C ILE A 55 11.11 -22.02 -8.78
N ARG A 56 12.02 -22.59 -9.56
CA ARG A 56 11.83 -23.89 -10.22
C ARG A 56 13.03 -24.81 -10.01
N GLY A 57 12.75 -26.11 -9.95
CA GLY A 57 13.77 -27.15 -9.85
C GLY A 57 14.48 -27.26 -8.52
N VAL A 58 14.11 -26.42 -7.54
CA VAL A 58 14.65 -26.44 -6.18
C VAL A 58 13.48 -26.57 -5.21
N PRO A 59 13.50 -27.51 -4.24
CA PRO A 59 12.49 -27.61 -3.21
C PRO A 59 12.42 -26.31 -2.38
N MET A 60 11.20 -25.95 -1.97
CA MET A 60 10.99 -24.82 -1.09
C MET A 60 11.65 -25.09 0.28
N PRO A 61 12.53 -24.20 0.78
CA PRO A 61 13.16 -24.38 2.07
C PRO A 61 12.13 -24.38 3.22
N ALA A 62 12.22 -25.36 4.13
CA ALA A 62 11.33 -25.46 5.28
C ALA A 62 11.48 -24.27 6.26
N THR A 63 12.53 -23.49 6.14
CA THR A 63 12.78 -22.28 6.96
C THR A 63 12.02 -21.06 6.49
N LEU A 64 11.47 -21.07 5.27
CA LEU A 64 10.62 -19.97 4.79
C LEU A 64 9.22 -20.11 5.36
N PRO A 65 8.58 -18.99 5.73
CA PRO A 65 7.19 -19.02 6.17
C PRO A 65 6.30 -19.46 5.01
N LEU A 66 5.57 -20.56 5.17
CA LEU A 66 4.55 -20.99 4.22
C LEU A 66 3.36 -20.05 4.35
N ARG A 67 3.30 -19.06 3.49
CA ARG A 67 2.27 -18.01 3.51
C ARG A 67 2.04 -17.48 2.10
N ILE A 68 0.78 -17.38 1.70
CA ILE A 68 0.38 -16.71 0.48
C ILE A 68 0.61 -15.20 0.63
N ALA A 69 1.16 -14.53 -0.38
CA ALA A 69 1.35 -13.08 -0.36
C ALA A 69 0.02 -12.35 -0.17
N ASP A 70 0.05 -11.25 0.56
CA ASP A 70 -1.15 -10.46 0.89
C ASP A 70 -1.87 -9.95 -0.35
N SER A 71 -1.12 -9.58 -1.38
CA SER A 71 -1.66 -9.18 -2.68
C SER A 71 -2.46 -10.28 -3.39
N VAL A 72 -2.11 -11.55 -3.18
CA VAL A 72 -2.86 -12.71 -3.71
C VAL A 72 -4.13 -12.92 -2.90
N ALA A 73 -4.03 -12.88 -1.57
CA ALA A 73 -5.17 -13.02 -0.69
C ALA A 73 -6.22 -11.92 -0.93
N LEU A 74 -5.77 -10.70 -1.23
CA LEU A 74 -6.64 -9.55 -1.52
C LEU A 74 -7.47 -9.69 -2.81
N GLN A 75 -7.09 -10.56 -3.75
CA GLN A 75 -7.85 -10.75 -5.00
C GLN A 75 -9.24 -11.35 -4.77
N HIS A 76 -9.42 -12.07 -3.67
CA HIS A 76 -10.68 -12.72 -3.32
C HIS A 76 -11.03 -12.48 -1.84
N PRO A 77 -11.29 -11.22 -1.43
CA PRO A 77 -11.64 -10.93 -0.07
C PRO A 77 -13.00 -11.53 0.28
N ALA A 78 -13.13 -12.07 1.48
CA ALA A 78 -14.41 -12.55 2.00
C ALA A 78 -15.36 -11.37 2.26
N ARG A 79 -14.80 -10.23 2.70
CA ARG A 79 -15.48 -8.95 2.89
C ARG A 79 -14.51 -7.80 2.65
N SER A 80 -15.06 -6.64 2.28
CA SER A 80 -14.29 -5.40 2.18
C SER A 80 -15.09 -4.21 2.69
N TRP A 81 -14.40 -3.25 3.30
CA TRP A 81 -14.94 -2.01 3.81
C TRP A 81 -14.15 -0.86 3.21
N PRO A 82 -14.74 -0.05 2.32
CA PRO A 82 -14.12 1.19 1.90
C PRO A 82 -13.95 2.13 3.09
N LEU A 83 -12.76 2.69 3.24
CA LEU A 83 -12.46 3.66 4.28
C LEU A 83 -12.58 5.05 3.65
N ALA A 84 -13.74 5.68 3.85
CA ALA A 84 -14.05 7.04 3.43
C ALA A 84 -14.06 7.98 4.64
N GLU A 85 -14.19 9.27 4.42
CA GLU A 85 -14.31 10.27 5.49
C GLU A 85 -13.08 10.33 6.41
N TRP A 86 -12.00 10.79 5.85
CA TRP A 86 -10.74 10.97 6.58
C TRP A 86 -10.64 12.36 7.19
N GLU A 87 -9.89 12.49 8.27
CA GLU A 87 -9.40 13.76 8.80
C GLU A 87 -7.92 13.89 8.47
N LEU A 88 -7.50 15.02 7.91
CA LEU A 88 -6.10 15.31 7.62
C LEU A 88 -5.60 16.43 8.54
N ALA A 89 -4.57 16.14 9.33
CA ALA A 89 -3.80 17.11 10.09
C ALA A 89 -2.45 17.36 9.38
N MET A 90 -2.06 18.63 9.29
CA MET A 90 -0.79 19.05 8.70
C MET A 90 -0.02 19.91 9.68
N ASP A 91 1.29 19.70 9.80
CA ASP A 91 2.22 20.52 10.60
C ASP A 91 1.75 20.72 12.06
N GLY A 92 1.06 19.71 12.64
CA GLY A 92 0.51 19.75 13.99
C GLY A 92 -0.77 20.59 14.16
N ALA A 93 -1.33 21.11 13.06
CA ALA A 93 -2.67 21.73 13.09
C ALA A 93 -3.76 20.66 13.31
N PRO A 94 -4.91 21.02 13.89
CA PRO A 94 -6.04 20.10 14.03
C PRO A 94 -6.47 19.50 12.70
N GLY A 95 -6.89 18.23 12.73
CA GLY A 95 -7.41 17.54 11.57
C GLY A 95 -8.66 18.22 11.00
N GLN A 96 -8.74 18.25 9.67
CA GLN A 96 -9.91 18.72 8.92
C GLN A 96 -10.44 17.58 8.08
N SER A 97 -11.75 17.51 7.92
CA SER A 97 -12.39 16.52 7.04
C SER A 97 -11.85 16.67 5.62
N THR A 98 -11.48 15.55 5.01
CA THR A 98 -10.92 15.51 3.67
C THR A 98 -11.33 14.24 2.95
N GLU A 99 -11.39 14.31 1.62
CA GLU A 99 -11.36 13.13 0.76
C GLU A 99 -9.90 12.78 0.46
N LEU A 100 -9.63 11.49 0.19
CA LEU A 100 -8.32 11.06 -0.26
C LEU A 100 -8.05 11.59 -1.67
N GLY A 101 -6.84 12.11 -1.89
CA GLY A 101 -6.52 12.71 -3.18
C GLY A 101 -5.07 13.21 -3.28
N ASP A 102 -4.75 13.68 -4.46
CA ASP A 102 -3.42 14.23 -4.75
C ASP A 102 -3.31 15.65 -4.19
N TRP A 103 -2.33 15.89 -3.34
CA TRP A 103 -2.09 17.22 -2.74
C TRP A 103 -1.83 18.32 -3.78
N ARG A 104 -1.42 17.97 -5.00
CA ARG A 104 -1.23 18.96 -6.08
C ARG A 104 -2.51 19.71 -6.43
N GLU A 105 -3.65 19.01 -6.30
CA GLU A 105 -4.96 19.56 -6.65
C GLU A 105 -5.50 20.53 -5.60
N ASP A 106 -5.00 20.44 -4.36
CA ASP A 106 -5.36 21.35 -3.28
C ASP A 106 -4.36 22.52 -3.20
N PRO A 107 -4.81 23.77 -3.37
CA PRO A 107 -3.95 24.96 -3.26
C PRO A 107 -3.22 25.09 -1.92
N LEU A 108 -3.78 24.56 -0.83
CA LEU A 108 -3.18 24.62 0.50
C LEU A 108 -2.13 23.53 0.71
N LEU A 109 -2.27 22.39 0.02
CA LEU A 109 -1.42 21.22 0.20
C LEU A 109 -0.34 21.06 -0.86
N ARG A 110 -0.52 21.67 -2.05
CA ARG A 110 0.36 21.43 -3.21
C ARG A 110 1.85 21.68 -2.97
N HIS A 111 2.18 22.52 -1.98
CA HIS A 111 3.55 22.82 -1.59
C HIS A 111 3.85 22.37 -0.16
N ALA A 112 2.98 21.57 0.44
CA ALA A 112 3.21 21.04 1.77
C ALA A 112 4.39 20.07 1.79
N ARG A 113 5.12 20.09 2.89
CA ARG A 113 6.21 19.15 3.15
C ARG A 113 5.67 17.86 3.80
N GLY A 114 4.66 17.98 4.63
CA GLY A 114 4.23 16.98 5.58
C GLY A 114 5.08 16.97 6.86
N PRO A 115 4.88 16.01 7.78
CA PRO A 115 3.94 14.91 7.58
C PRO A 115 2.48 15.38 7.51
N GLY A 116 1.72 14.75 6.61
CA GLY A 116 0.27 14.78 6.65
C GLY A 116 -0.22 13.55 7.40
N VAL A 117 -1.00 13.75 8.45
CA VAL A 117 -1.54 12.66 9.28
C VAL A 117 -3.01 12.50 8.98
N TYR A 118 -3.35 11.42 8.30
CA TYR A 118 -4.72 11.03 8.02
C TYR A 118 -5.25 10.13 9.12
N THR A 119 -6.44 10.41 9.61
CA THR A 119 -7.14 9.59 10.61
C THR A 119 -8.50 9.18 10.10
N HIS A 120 -8.83 7.90 10.19
CA HIS A 120 -10.15 7.36 9.92
C HIS A 120 -10.63 6.50 11.09
N ARG A 121 -11.91 6.65 11.47
CA ARG A 121 -12.54 5.87 12.54
C ARG A 121 -13.69 5.05 11.98
N PHE A 122 -13.78 3.80 12.41
CA PHE A 122 -14.83 2.88 11.99
C PHE A 122 -15.19 1.90 13.10
N VAL A 123 -16.35 1.28 12.95
CA VAL A 123 -16.84 0.26 13.91
C VAL A 123 -16.77 -1.12 13.22
N LEU A 124 -16.21 -2.09 13.94
CA LEU A 124 -16.17 -3.49 13.52
C LEU A 124 -16.90 -4.36 14.52
N ASP A 125 -17.72 -5.31 14.05
CA ASP A 125 -18.43 -6.29 14.93
C ASP A 125 -17.49 -7.25 15.65
N GLY A 126 -16.21 -7.19 15.34
CA GLY A 126 -15.10 -7.96 15.89
C GLY A 126 -14.38 -8.75 14.81
N PRO A 127 -13.05 -8.93 14.96
CA PRO A 127 -12.29 -9.79 14.08
C PRO A 127 -12.78 -11.24 14.20
N ARG A 128 -13.00 -11.90 13.04
CA ARG A 128 -13.39 -13.31 13.05
C ARG A 128 -12.20 -14.20 13.41
N PRO A 129 -12.41 -15.23 14.25
CA PRO A 129 -11.36 -16.21 14.53
C PRO A 129 -10.82 -16.85 13.23
N GLY A 130 -9.50 -16.84 13.07
CA GLY A 130 -8.84 -17.43 11.90
C GLY A 130 -8.83 -16.55 10.64
N ALA A 131 -9.61 -15.48 10.56
CA ALA A 131 -9.53 -14.55 9.44
C ALA A 131 -8.32 -13.62 9.56
N ARG A 132 -7.83 -13.13 8.41
CA ARG A 132 -6.82 -12.09 8.34
C ARG A 132 -7.45 -10.81 7.82
N TYR A 133 -6.91 -9.69 8.25
CA TYR A 133 -7.39 -8.36 7.84
C TYR A 133 -6.24 -7.58 7.23
N LEU A 134 -6.42 -7.19 5.97
CA LEU A 134 -5.45 -6.42 5.21
C LEU A 134 -5.96 -5.00 5.02
N LEU A 135 -5.12 -4.03 5.32
CA LEU A 135 -5.34 -2.64 4.98
C LEU A 135 -4.62 -2.37 3.65
N ASP A 136 -5.40 -2.11 2.62
CA ASP A 136 -4.93 -1.60 1.34
C ASP A 136 -5.11 -0.08 1.34
N LEU A 137 -4.00 0.65 1.24
CA LEU A 137 -4.01 2.11 1.15
C LEU A 137 -4.29 2.63 -0.27
N GLY A 138 -4.42 1.71 -1.25
CA GLY A 138 -4.52 2.07 -2.64
C GLY A 138 -3.22 2.73 -3.13
N LEU A 139 -3.31 3.95 -3.63
CA LEU A 139 -2.14 4.69 -4.10
C LEU A 139 -1.64 5.67 -3.03
N VAL A 140 -0.38 5.54 -2.67
CA VAL A 140 0.35 6.52 -1.85
C VAL A 140 1.46 7.14 -2.68
N GLN A 141 1.53 8.46 -2.69
CA GLN A 141 2.62 9.21 -3.32
C GLN A 141 3.50 9.83 -2.25
N GLY A 142 4.50 9.05 -1.83
CA GLY A 142 5.38 9.31 -0.72
C GLY A 142 5.66 8.04 0.08
N THR A 143 5.94 8.18 1.36
CA THR A 143 6.10 7.08 2.31
C THR A 143 5.01 7.16 3.36
N ALA A 144 4.32 6.07 3.64
CA ALA A 144 3.31 5.98 4.67
C ALA A 144 3.82 5.23 5.91
N MET A 145 3.56 5.76 7.09
CA MET A 145 3.64 5.04 8.36
C MET A 145 2.22 4.81 8.87
N VAL A 146 1.92 3.58 9.27
CA VAL A 146 0.56 3.18 9.62
C VAL A 146 0.48 2.75 11.07
N ARG A 147 -0.51 3.30 11.78
CA ARG A 147 -0.93 2.84 13.11
C ARG A 147 -2.40 2.44 13.08
N VAL A 148 -2.72 1.41 13.86
CA VAL A 148 -4.11 0.99 14.09
C VAL A 148 -4.32 0.89 15.60
N ASN A 149 -5.33 1.60 16.11
CA ASN A 149 -5.62 1.69 17.54
C ASN A 149 -4.39 2.11 18.38
N GLY A 150 -3.58 3.04 17.85
CA GLY A 150 -2.35 3.52 18.47
C GLY A 150 -1.16 2.57 18.37
N ARG A 151 -1.33 1.35 17.83
CA ARG A 151 -0.26 0.38 17.64
C ARG A 151 0.42 0.60 16.29
N ASP A 152 1.74 0.66 16.30
CA ASP A 152 2.55 0.72 15.07
C ASP A 152 2.41 -0.60 14.28
N ILE A 153 1.96 -0.50 13.04
CA ILE A 153 1.80 -1.63 12.12
C ILE A 153 2.99 -1.76 11.19
N GLY A 154 3.52 -0.63 10.74
CA GLY A 154 4.65 -0.62 9.84
C GLY A 154 4.67 0.53 8.85
N ARG A 155 5.54 0.37 7.86
CA ARG A 155 5.77 1.37 6.81
C ARG A 155 5.46 0.79 5.45
N ALA A 156 4.82 1.59 4.61
CA ALA A 156 4.60 1.30 3.21
C ALA A 156 5.27 2.40 2.36
N GLY A 157 6.36 2.04 1.69
CA GLY A 157 7.15 2.98 0.89
C GLY A 157 7.17 2.66 -0.60
N VAL A 158 6.65 1.49 -0.98
CA VAL A 158 6.55 1.01 -2.36
C VAL A 158 5.26 0.23 -2.55
N PRO A 159 4.66 0.24 -3.75
CA PRO A 159 3.49 -0.58 -4.05
C PRO A 159 3.81 -2.10 -4.01
N PRO A 160 2.81 -2.94 -3.71
CA PRO A 160 1.48 -2.56 -3.24
C PRO A 160 1.51 -2.08 -1.79
N PHE A 161 0.73 -1.03 -1.47
CA PHE A 161 0.69 -0.43 -0.13
C PHE A 161 -0.25 -1.21 0.79
N LEU A 162 0.10 -2.47 1.05
CA LEU A 162 -0.67 -3.43 1.83
C LEU A 162 -0.01 -3.70 3.19
N LEU A 163 -0.84 -3.72 4.24
CA LEU A 163 -0.39 -4.03 5.60
C LEU A 163 -1.36 -5.02 6.28
N ASP A 164 -0.81 -6.03 6.95
CA ASP A 164 -1.59 -6.92 7.80
C ASP A 164 -1.89 -6.23 9.13
N VAL A 165 -3.16 -5.95 9.36
CA VAL A 165 -3.66 -5.25 10.57
C VAL A 165 -4.40 -6.17 11.53
N THR A 166 -4.43 -7.48 11.25
CA THR A 166 -5.23 -8.50 11.96
C THR A 166 -5.11 -8.39 13.47
N THR A 167 -3.88 -8.30 13.97
CA THR A 167 -3.63 -8.32 15.42
C THR A 167 -3.87 -6.98 16.11
N ALA A 168 -4.14 -5.93 15.36
CA ALA A 168 -4.37 -4.59 15.90
C ALA A 168 -5.85 -4.21 15.92
N LEU A 169 -6.72 -4.96 15.23
CA LEU A 169 -8.15 -4.73 15.22
C LEU A 169 -8.82 -5.26 16.49
N GLN A 170 -9.91 -4.61 16.87
CA GLN A 170 -10.73 -4.97 18.02
C GLN A 170 -12.22 -4.90 17.69
N GLN A 171 -13.05 -5.48 18.55
CA GLN A 171 -14.49 -5.30 18.48
C GLN A 171 -14.85 -3.87 18.91
N GLY A 172 -15.81 -3.26 18.22
CA GLY A 172 -16.26 -1.89 18.45
C GLY A 172 -15.45 -0.88 17.66
N GLU A 173 -15.14 0.24 18.26
CA GLU A 173 -14.44 1.35 17.59
C GLU A 173 -12.99 0.99 17.28
N ASN A 174 -12.58 1.32 16.07
CA ASN A 174 -11.21 1.21 15.59
C ASN A 174 -10.79 2.53 14.95
N SER A 175 -9.50 2.83 15.02
CA SER A 175 -8.89 3.97 14.34
C SER A 175 -7.71 3.52 13.49
N VAL A 176 -7.63 4.03 12.27
CA VAL A 176 -6.46 3.94 11.41
C VAL A 176 -5.84 5.32 11.30
N GLU A 177 -4.54 5.40 11.54
CA GLU A 177 -3.74 6.60 11.35
C GLU A 177 -2.67 6.32 10.28
N VAL A 178 -2.61 7.17 9.25
CA VAL A 178 -1.64 7.07 8.17
C VAL A 178 -0.87 8.38 8.10
N GLU A 179 0.39 8.36 8.53
CA GLU A 179 1.31 9.48 8.41
C GLU A 179 2.03 9.42 7.06
N VAL A 180 1.84 10.42 6.21
CA VAL A 180 2.43 10.49 4.87
C VAL A 180 3.50 11.55 4.81
N LEU A 181 4.70 11.13 4.38
CA LEU A 181 5.80 12.01 4.01
C LEU A 181 5.84 12.15 2.49
N ALA A 182 5.53 13.35 2.00
CA ALA A 182 5.52 13.64 0.58
C ALA A 182 6.92 13.80 -0.02
N PRO A 183 7.08 13.63 -1.34
CA PRO A 183 8.30 14.02 -2.05
C PRO A 183 8.58 15.52 -1.88
N LEU A 184 9.82 15.88 -1.56
CA LEU A 184 10.19 17.27 -1.23
C LEU A 184 10.18 18.23 -2.42
N ARG A 185 10.05 17.74 -3.67
CA ARG A 185 10.08 18.58 -4.87
C ARG A 185 9.08 19.72 -4.81
N ASN A 186 7.83 19.42 -4.50
CA ASN A 186 6.76 20.43 -4.47
C ASN A 186 7.00 21.48 -3.38
N TYR A 187 7.53 21.04 -2.23
CA TYR A 187 7.93 21.96 -1.16
C TYR A 187 9.05 22.92 -1.62
N PHE A 188 10.07 22.42 -2.32
CA PHE A 188 11.16 23.27 -2.81
C PHE A 188 10.66 24.29 -3.84
N VAL A 189 9.75 23.91 -4.74
CA VAL A 189 9.10 24.83 -5.66
C VAL A 189 8.33 25.90 -4.88
N GLY A 190 7.55 25.52 -3.88
CA GLY A 190 6.81 26.47 -3.03
C GLY A 190 7.73 27.46 -2.32
N ARG A 191 8.88 27.01 -1.78
CA ARG A 191 9.90 27.90 -1.16
C ARG A 191 10.48 28.89 -2.17
N ALA A 192 10.75 28.44 -3.41
CA ALA A 192 11.25 29.30 -4.48
C ALA A 192 10.22 30.40 -4.86
N LEU A 193 8.94 30.03 -4.93
CA LEU A 193 7.84 30.97 -5.18
C LEU A 193 7.65 31.96 -4.04
N ALA A 194 7.88 31.54 -2.81
CA ALA A 194 7.87 32.42 -1.63
C ALA A 194 9.10 33.36 -1.54
N GLY A 195 10.02 33.28 -2.53
CA GLY A 195 11.18 34.16 -2.59
C GLY A 195 12.39 33.70 -1.79
N ASP A 196 12.41 32.46 -1.30
CA ASP A 196 13.56 31.91 -0.58
C ASP A 196 14.76 31.76 -1.52
N PRO A 197 15.88 32.50 -1.30
CA PRO A 197 17.00 32.49 -2.21
C PRO A 197 17.71 31.13 -2.28
N HIS A 198 17.62 30.32 -1.23
CA HIS A 198 18.22 28.98 -1.18
C HIS A 198 17.61 28.03 -2.21
N TYR A 199 16.32 28.22 -2.53
CA TYR A 199 15.57 27.42 -3.49
C TYR A 199 15.36 28.12 -4.84
N SER A 200 16.06 29.24 -5.11
CA SER A 200 15.88 30.03 -6.35
C SER A 200 16.05 29.21 -7.63
N HIS A 201 16.86 28.15 -7.61
CA HIS A 201 17.07 27.20 -8.72
C HIS A 201 15.80 26.39 -9.07
N MET A 202 14.80 26.38 -8.20
CA MET A 202 13.52 25.72 -8.43
C MET A 202 12.47 26.63 -9.09
N LYS A 203 12.77 27.89 -9.35
CA LYS A 203 11.91 28.78 -10.15
C LYS A 203 11.76 28.25 -11.57
N GLY A 204 10.55 28.31 -12.11
CA GLY A 204 10.22 27.77 -13.44
C GLY A 204 9.81 26.29 -13.45
N TYR A 205 9.75 25.63 -12.28
CA TYR A 205 9.30 24.24 -12.16
C TYR A 205 7.86 24.11 -11.65
N GLU A 206 7.09 25.17 -11.61
CA GLU A 206 5.71 25.23 -11.11
C GLU A 206 4.77 24.30 -11.89
N HIS A 207 5.07 24.05 -13.16
CA HIS A 207 4.33 23.14 -14.04
C HIS A 207 4.81 21.67 -13.94
N GLN A 208 5.80 21.38 -13.11
CA GLN A 208 6.40 20.05 -12.96
C GLN A 208 6.23 19.52 -11.51
N LEU A 209 5.16 19.89 -10.83
CA LEU A 209 4.85 19.30 -9.53
C LEU A 209 4.60 17.80 -9.67
N VAL A 210 5.03 17.05 -8.66
CA VAL A 210 4.84 15.59 -8.59
C VAL A 210 3.66 15.26 -7.70
N ALA A 211 3.02 14.11 -7.95
CA ALA A 211 1.94 13.63 -7.10
C ALA A 211 2.42 13.45 -5.65
N ALA A 212 1.55 13.72 -4.70
CA ALA A 212 1.85 13.63 -3.27
C ALA A 212 0.60 13.29 -2.45
N GLY A 213 0.79 12.63 -1.31
CA GLY A 213 -0.30 12.35 -0.38
C GLY A 213 -0.84 10.93 -0.43
N LEU A 214 -1.88 10.67 0.35
CA LEU A 214 -2.67 9.44 0.32
C LEU A 214 -3.79 9.64 -0.72
N ILE A 215 -3.61 9.02 -1.88
CA ILE A 215 -4.54 9.18 -3.01
C ILE A 215 -5.67 8.16 -2.92
N GLY A 216 -5.40 6.97 -2.35
CA GLY A 216 -6.40 5.93 -2.16
C GLY A 216 -6.77 5.18 -3.45
N PRO A 217 -7.97 4.57 -3.53
CA PRO A 217 -8.90 4.39 -2.41
C PRO A 217 -8.33 3.47 -1.33
N ALA A 218 -8.63 3.76 -0.06
CA ALA A 218 -8.23 2.91 1.04
C ALA A 218 -9.35 1.92 1.40
N ILE A 219 -8.98 0.67 1.64
CA ILE A 219 -9.91 -0.43 1.90
C ILE A 219 -9.38 -1.31 3.02
N LEU A 220 -10.24 -1.67 3.97
CA LEU A 220 -10.01 -2.78 4.87
C LEU A 220 -10.63 -4.05 4.26
N ALA A 221 -9.85 -5.11 4.12
CA ALA A 221 -10.30 -6.38 3.55
C ALA A 221 -10.13 -7.52 4.55
N GLU A 222 -11.17 -8.33 4.71
CA GLU A 222 -11.11 -9.62 5.40
C GLU A 222 -10.77 -10.70 4.37
N VAL A 223 -9.69 -11.42 4.59
CA VAL A 223 -9.22 -12.50 3.71
C VAL A 223 -9.16 -13.83 4.45
N SER A 224 -9.30 -14.92 3.72
CA SER A 224 -9.12 -16.24 4.27
C SER A 224 -7.68 -16.47 4.74
N PRO A 225 -7.45 -17.36 5.70
CA PRO A 225 -6.12 -17.71 6.20
C PRO A 225 -5.16 -18.16 5.12
#